data_3057384ea5be6bf1bf337289e1a4e613
#
_entry.id   3057384ea5be6bf1bf337289e1a4e613
#
_cell.length_a   1.000
_cell.length_b   1.000
_cell.length_c   1.000
_cell.angle_alpha   90.00
_cell.angle_beta   90.00
_cell.angle_gamma   90.00
#
_symmetry.space_group_name_H-M   'P 1'
#
loop_
_entity.id
_entity.type
_entity.pdbx_description
1 polymer ?
#
loop_
_entity_poly.entity_id
_entity_poly.type
_entity_poly.pdbx_seq_one_letter_code
_entity_poly.pdbx_strand_id
1 'polypeptide(L)'
;LIMSQIRAVAGMADDELYEEAKRLQVPMELLREVHEADALPVVNFAAGGVATPADAALMMQLGAEGVFVGSGIFKSGDPAKRARAIVQAVTNYGDAELLAALSEDLGEAMVGINEHEIDVLMAERGK
;
A
#
# COMPACT_ATOMS: atom_id res chain seq x y z
N LEU A 1 7.37 1.50 3.24
CA LEU A 1 8.74 1.10 2.88
C LEU A 1 9.19 1.74 1.56
N ILE A 2 8.49 1.50 0.45
CA ILE A 2 8.93 2.01 -0.87
C ILE A 2 8.98 3.54 -0.93
N MET A 3 8.02 4.25 -0.34
CA MET A 3 8.02 5.70 -0.33
C MET A 3 9.18 6.30 0.48
N SER A 4 9.59 5.65 1.57
CA SER A 4 10.76 6.09 2.32
C SER A 4 12.06 5.89 1.53
N GLN A 5 12.15 4.83 0.74
CA GLN A 5 13.29 4.60 -0.17
C GLN A 5 13.34 5.64 -1.29
N ILE A 6 12.21 5.96 -1.90
CA ILE A 6 12.12 7.01 -2.94
C ILE A 6 12.57 8.36 -2.37
N ARG A 7 12.09 8.74 -1.20
CA ARG A 7 12.48 10.00 -0.54
C ARG A 7 13.97 10.03 -0.16
N ALA A 8 14.50 8.90 0.28
CA ALA A 8 15.93 8.79 0.58
C ALA A 8 16.78 9.02 -0.69
N VAL A 9 16.40 8.39 -1.80
CA VAL A 9 17.09 8.56 -3.10
C VAL A 9 16.96 10.00 -3.60
N ALA A 10 15.81 10.62 -3.47
CA ALA A 10 15.58 12.02 -3.88
C ALA A 10 16.48 13.01 -3.12
N GLY A 11 16.79 12.73 -1.86
CA GLY A 11 17.67 13.57 -1.03
C GLY A 11 19.17 13.28 -1.12
N MET A 12 19.61 12.31 -1.91
CA MET A 12 21.01 11.92 -2.03
C MET A 12 21.82 12.87 -2.90
N ALA A 13 23.11 13.02 -2.59
CA ALA A 13 24.08 13.65 -3.47
C ALA A 13 24.52 12.68 -4.58
N ASP A 14 25.15 13.18 -5.64
CA ASP A 14 25.54 12.36 -6.81
C ASP A 14 26.45 11.16 -6.46
N ASP A 15 27.39 11.36 -5.57
CA ASP A 15 28.28 10.30 -5.09
C ASP A 15 27.53 9.24 -4.26
N GLU A 16 26.58 9.66 -3.44
CA GLU A 16 25.70 8.77 -2.69
C GLU A 16 24.80 7.94 -3.61
N LEU A 17 24.27 8.55 -4.68
CA LEU A 17 23.48 7.84 -5.71
C LEU A 17 24.28 6.72 -6.36
N TYR A 18 25.55 6.96 -6.65
CA TYR A 18 26.41 5.97 -7.27
C TYR A 18 26.63 4.75 -6.37
N GLU A 19 26.87 4.97 -5.10
CA GLU A 19 26.99 3.88 -4.11
C GLU A 19 25.67 3.15 -3.89
N GLU A 20 24.58 3.88 -3.85
CA GLU A 20 23.24 3.27 -3.69
C GLU A 20 22.86 2.42 -4.91
N ALA A 21 23.19 2.85 -6.12
CA ALA A 21 22.96 2.06 -7.33
C ALA A 21 23.72 0.72 -7.28
N LYS A 22 24.96 0.73 -6.78
CA LYS A 22 25.73 -0.49 -6.55
C LYS A 22 25.08 -1.40 -5.50
N ARG A 23 24.64 -0.81 -4.39
CA ARG A 23 24.00 -1.55 -3.28
C ARG A 23 22.71 -2.23 -3.73
N LEU A 24 21.89 -1.54 -4.53
CA LEU A 24 20.64 -2.04 -5.05
C LEU A 24 20.81 -2.92 -6.30
N GLN A 25 22.02 -2.93 -6.89
CA GLN A 25 22.30 -3.62 -8.16
C GLN A 25 21.38 -3.18 -9.30
N VAL A 26 21.19 -1.87 -9.41
CA VAL A 26 20.36 -1.24 -10.45
C VAL A 26 21.20 -0.33 -11.34
N PRO A 27 20.81 -0.10 -12.61
CA PRO A 27 21.45 0.88 -13.47
C PRO A 27 21.40 2.28 -12.88
N MET A 28 22.51 3.00 -12.92
CA MET A 28 22.63 4.36 -12.38
C MET A 28 21.62 5.33 -13.01
N GLU A 29 21.32 5.15 -14.30
CA GLU A 29 20.38 5.99 -15.05
C GLU A 29 18.97 5.91 -14.48
N LEU A 30 18.52 4.71 -14.07
CA LEU A 30 17.20 4.51 -13.47
C LEU A 30 17.12 5.14 -12.08
N LEU A 31 18.18 5.02 -11.30
CA LEU A 31 18.23 5.63 -9.97
C LEU A 31 18.24 7.16 -10.06
N ARG A 32 18.96 7.72 -11.04
CA ARG A 32 19.00 9.15 -11.32
C ARG A 32 17.62 9.68 -11.75
N GLU A 33 16.88 8.91 -12.55
CA GLU A 33 15.51 9.24 -12.94
C GLU A 33 14.58 9.37 -11.72
N VAL A 34 14.65 8.43 -10.77
CA VAL A 34 13.91 8.51 -9.50
C VAL A 34 14.35 9.71 -8.66
N HIS A 35 15.65 9.97 -8.59
CA HIS A 35 16.21 11.11 -7.87
C HIS A 35 15.68 12.46 -8.39
N GLU A 36 15.68 12.64 -9.70
CA GLU A 36 15.24 13.87 -10.36
C GLU A 36 13.72 14.07 -10.29
N ALA A 37 12.95 12.98 -10.38
CA ALA A 37 11.48 13.02 -10.39
C ALA A 37 10.86 13.01 -8.99
N ASP A 38 11.62 12.64 -7.94
CA ASP A 38 11.09 12.35 -6.58
C ASP A 38 9.95 11.33 -6.60
N ALA A 39 9.97 10.44 -7.58
CA ALA A 39 8.94 9.43 -7.82
C ALA A 39 9.50 8.29 -8.69
N LEU A 40 8.84 7.14 -8.66
CA LEU A 40 9.10 6.08 -9.63
C LEU A 40 8.58 6.49 -11.02
N PRO A 41 9.24 6.03 -12.12
CA PRO A 41 8.76 6.28 -13.48
C PRO A 41 7.55 5.40 -13.87
N VAL A 42 7.00 4.66 -12.94
CA VAL A 42 5.86 3.77 -13.10
C VAL A 42 4.85 3.99 -11.98
N VAL A 43 3.60 3.63 -12.22
CA VAL A 43 2.53 3.73 -11.22
C VAL A 43 2.84 2.84 -10.01
N ASN A 44 2.73 3.41 -8.82
CA ASN A 44 3.04 2.75 -7.56
C ASN A 44 1.76 2.47 -6.77
N PHE A 45 1.38 1.19 -6.68
CA PHE A 45 0.20 0.75 -5.94
C PHE A 45 0.60 0.11 -4.61
N ALA A 46 -0.15 0.43 -3.56
CA ALA A 46 -0.04 -0.24 -2.28
C ALA A 46 -0.87 -1.53 -2.26
N ALA A 47 -0.29 -2.60 -1.75
CA ALA A 47 -0.95 -3.89 -1.60
C ALA A 47 -0.63 -4.50 -0.23
N GLY A 48 -1.59 -5.25 0.32
CA GLY A 48 -1.45 -5.93 1.61
C GLY A 48 -1.83 -5.05 2.81
N GLY A 49 -2.55 -5.62 3.73
CA GLY A 49 -2.93 -4.97 4.98
C GLY A 49 -4.03 -3.91 4.91
N VAL A 50 -4.58 -3.64 3.74
CA VAL A 50 -5.70 -2.68 3.60
C VAL A 50 -7.01 -3.39 3.90
N ALA A 51 -7.67 -2.99 4.98
CA ALA A 51 -8.93 -3.58 5.42
C ALA A 51 -10.03 -2.56 5.70
N THR A 52 -9.68 -1.27 5.81
CA THR A 52 -10.61 -0.19 6.14
C THR A 52 -10.46 0.99 5.17
N PRO A 53 -11.50 1.85 5.06
CA PRO A 53 -11.37 3.10 4.32
C PRO A 53 -10.22 3.99 4.81
N ALA A 54 -9.97 4.02 6.12
CA ALA A 54 -8.87 4.77 6.72
C ALA A 54 -7.50 4.24 6.27
N ASP A 55 -7.32 2.91 6.19
CA ASP A 55 -6.10 2.29 5.67
C ASP A 55 -5.84 2.72 4.22
N ALA A 56 -6.86 2.65 3.37
CA ALA A 56 -6.77 3.03 1.97
C ALA A 56 -6.41 4.52 1.81
N ALA A 57 -7.09 5.39 2.55
CA ALA A 57 -6.80 6.82 2.54
C ALA A 57 -5.37 7.12 3.02
N LEU A 58 -4.90 6.44 4.05
CA LEU A 58 -3.53 6.58 4.55
C LEU A 58 -2.50 6.22 3.48
N MET A 59 -2.70 5.12 2.74
CA MET A 59 -1.81 4.73 1.65
C MET A 59 -1.75 5.82 0.56
N MET A 60 -2.90 6.39 0.19
CA MET A 60 -2.95 7.49 -0.77
C MET A 60 -2.26 8.75 -0.24
N GLN A 61 -2.45 9.10 1.02
CA GLN A 61 -1.78 10.25 1.66
C GLN A 61 -0.26 10.07 1.73
N LEU A 62 0.22 8.83 1.88
CA LEU A 62 1.64 8.50 1.87
C LEU A 62 2.28 8.50 0.48
N GLY A 63 1.47 8.66 -0.56
CA GLY A 63 1.94 8.82 -1.94
C GLY A 63 1.72 7.62 -2.85
N ALA A 64 0.96 6.61 -2.44
CA ALA A 64 0.51 5.58 -3.36
C ALA A 64 -0.46 6.17 -4.40
N GLU A 65 -0.44 5.62 -5.61
CA GLU A 65 -1.31 6.06 -6.71
C GLU A 65 -2.57 5.20 -6.84
N GLY A 66 -2.66 4.15 -6.06
CA GLY A 66 -3.80 3.27 -5.92
C GLY A 66 -3.56 2.21 -4.88
N VAL A 67 -4.58 1.40 -4.59
CA VAL A 67 -4.51 0.29 -3.65
C VAL A 67 -5.10 -0.96 -4.25
N PHE A 68 -4.51 -2.11 -3.92
CA PHE A 68 -5.09 -3.43 -4.17
C PHE A 68 -5.63 -3.98 -2.87
N VAL A 69 -6.90 -4.39 -2.87
CA VAL A 69 -7.58 -4.92 -1.69
C VAL A 69 -8.24 -6.24 -2.05
N GLY A 70 -7.92 -7.27 -1.30
CA GLY A 70 -8.50 -8.61 -1.49
C GLY A 70 -9.25 -9.07 -0.23
N SER A 71 -8.59 -9.87 0.60
CA SER A 71 -9.20 -10.45 1.80
C SER A 71 -9.74 -9.42 2.79
N GLY A 72 -9.19 -8.20 2.82
CA GLY A 72 -9.72 -7.09 3.62
C GLY A 72 -11.17 -6.75 3.31
N ILE A 73 -11.59 -6.94 2.05
CA ILE A 73 -12.98 -6.80 1.61
C ILE A 73 -13.73 -8.13 1.76
N PHE A 74 -13.25 -9.19 1.13
CA PHE A 74 -13.98 -10.45 0.98
C PHE A 74 -14.20 -11.20 2.29
N LYS A 75 -13.33 -11.03 3.27
CA LYS A 75 -13.44 -11.63 4.62
C LYS A 75 -14.05 -10.68 5.66
N SER A 76 -14.58 -9.54 5.25
CA SER A 76 -15.28 -8.61 6.14
C SER A 76 -16.75 -9.00 6.35
N GLY A 77 -17.39 -8.40 7.36
CA GLY A 77 -18.79 -8.67 7.68
C GLY A 77 -19.79 -8.21 6.61
N ASP A 78 -19.44 -7.17 5.84
CA ASP A 78 -20.22 -6.66 4.71
C ASP A 78 -19.29 -6.28 3.55
N PRO A 79 -18.90 -7.23 2.69
CA PRO A 79 -17.93 -6.99 1.63
C PRO A 79 -18.35 -5.90 0.64
N ALA A 80 -19.61 -5.86 0.24
CA ALA A 80 -20.10 -4.90 -0.75
C ALA A 80 -20.05 -3.46 -0.22
N LYS A 81 -20.50 -3.24 1.01
CA LYS A 81 -20.45 -1.93 1.66
C LYS A 81 -19.01 -1.47 1.88
N ARG A 82 -18.14 -2.38 2.34
CA ARG A 82 -16.72 -2.11 2.57
C ARG A 82 -15.99 -1.77 1.28
N ALA A 83 -16.25 -2.48 0.20
CA ALA A 83 -15.67 -2.19 -1.12
C ALA A 83 -16.04 -0.78 -1.60
N ARG A 84 -17.32 -0.41 -1.51
CA ARG A 84 -17.78 0.94 -1.87
C ARG A 84 -17.12 2.02 -1.01
N ALA A 85 -17.02 1.79 0.29
CA ALA A 85 -16.39 2.72 1.22
C ALA A 85 -14.90 2.92 0.91
N ILE A 86 -14.18 1.86 0.61
CA ILE A 86 -12.75 1.92 0.25
C ILE A 86 -12.55 2.67 -1.07
N VAL A 87 -13.37 2.42 -2.09
CA VAL A 87 -13.31 3.15 -3.37
C VAL A 87 -13.51 4.65 -3.16
N GLN A 88 -14.49 5.05 -2.36
CA GLN A 88 -14.74 6.45 -2.04
C GLN A 88 -13.59 7.07 -1.23
N ALA A 89 -13.00 6.32 -0.31
CA ALA A 89 -11.85 6.77 0.48
C ALA A 89 -10.61 6.99 -0.39
N VAL A 90 -10.36 6.15 -1.38
CA VAL A 90 -9.27 6.34 -2.35
C VAL A 90 -9.50 7.59 -3.21
N THR A 91 -10.73 7.82 -3.64
CA THR A 91 -11.09 8.98 -4.45
C THR A 91 -11.03 10.30 -3.66
N ASN A 92 -11.35 10.26 -2.37
CA ASN A 92 -11.50 11.44 -1.50
C ASN A 92 -10.59 11.35 -0.27
N TYR A 93 -9.37 10.87 -0.42
CA TYR A 93 -8.47 10.58 0.70
C TYR A 93 -8.06 11.81 1.54
N GLY A 94 -8.27 13.02 1.05
CA GLY A 94 -8.04 14.26 1.80
C GLY A 94 -9.25 14.79 2.59
N ASP A 95 -10.42 14.15 2.45
CA ASP A 95 -11.66 14.59 3.10
C ASP A 95 -11.89 13.82 4.40
N ALA A 96 -11.47 14.40 5.53
CA ALA A 96 -11.53 13.75 6.84
C ALA A 96 -12.97 13.47 7.30
N GLU A 97 -13.92 14.34 7.01
CA GLU A 97 -15.33 14.16 7.38
C GLU A 97 -15.96 12.99 6.61
N LEU A 98 -15.69 12.91 5.30
CA LEU A 98 -16.16 11.80 4.48
C LEU A 98 -15.53 10.48 4.92
N LEU A 99 -14.23 10.46 5.21
CA LEU A 99 -13.54 9.26 5.70
C LEU A 99 -14.13 8.74 7.01
N ALA A 100 -14.48 9.63 7.94
CA ALA A 100 -15.14 9.26 9.18
C ALA A 100 -16.54 8.66 8.91
N ALA A 101 -17.34 9.27 8.05
CA ALA A 101 -18.66 8.76 7.66
C ALA A 101 -18.58 7.39 6.95
N LEU A 102 -17.60 7.20 6.06
CA LEU A 102 -17.37 5.94 5.35
C LEU A 102 -16.95 4.79 6.26
N SER A 103 -16.37 5.12 7.42
CA SER A 103 -15.90 4.12 8.39
C SER A 103 -16.99 3.61 9.34
N GLU A 104 -18.19 4.18 9.29
CA GLU A 104 -19.32 3.79 10.12
C GLU A 104 -20.02 2.54 9.58
N ASP A 105 -20.44 1.65 10.49
CA ASP A 105 -21.30 0.48 10.21
C ASP A 105 -20.82 -0.42 9.04
N LEU A 106 -19.53 -0.67 8.96
CA LEU A 106 -18.94 -1.50 7.90
C LEU A 106 -19.00 -3.01 8.20
N GLY A 107 -19.54 -3.41 9.33
CA GLY A 107 -19.46 -4.77 9.81
C GLY A 107 -18.08 -5.07 10.40
N GLU A 108 -17.84 -6.33 10.75
CA GLU A 108 -16.55 -6.73 11.30
C GLU A 108 -15.44 -6.62 10.25
N ALA A 109 -14.31 -6.08 10.67
CA ALA A 109 -13.10 -6.11 9.88
C ALA A 109 -12.57 -7.55 9.77
N MET A 110 -11.74 -7.83 8.76
CA MET A 110 -11.05 -9.09 8.66
C MET A 110 -10.24 -9.32 9.93
N VAL A 111 -10.58 -10.38 10.68
CA VAL A 111 -9.79 -10.86 11.81
C VAL A 111 -8.53 -11.49 11.24
N GLY A 112 -7.36 -11.19 11.81
CA GLY A 112 -6.09 -11.77 11.37
C GLY A 112 -6.15 -13.29 11.27
N ILE A 113 -5.39 -13.85 10.33
CA ILE A 113 -5.35 -15.30 10.10
C ILE A 113 -4.91 -15.98 11.40
N ASN A 114 -5.74 -16.90 11.91
CA ASN A 114 -5.42 -17.70 13.09
C ASN A 114 -4.18 -18.57 12.79
N GLU A 115 -3.28 -18.74 13.77
CA GLU A 115 -2.09 -19.59 13.59
C GLU A 115 -2.46 -20.98 13.07
N HIS A 116 -3.59 -21.54 13.51
CA HIS A 116 -4.14 -22.81 13.01
C HIS A 116 -4.52 -22.79 11.52
N GLU A 117 -5.03 -21.68 11.00
CA GLU A 117 -5.35 -21.53 9.59
C GLU A 117 -4.08 -21.39 8.74
N ILE A 118 -3.04 -20.77 9.28
CA ILE A 118 -1.73 -20.65 8.62
C ILE A 118 -1.09 -22.04 8.47
N ASP A 119 -1.12 -22.87 9.50
CA ASP A 119 -0.56 -24.22 9.50
C ASP A 119 -1.25 -25.12 8.46
N VAL A 120 -2.57 -25.04 8.35
CA VAL A 120 -3.34 -25.79 7.33
C VAL A 120 -3.02 -25.32 5.93
N LEU A 121 -2.98 -24.00 5.69
CA LEU A 121 -2.67 -23.42 4.38
C LEU A 121 -1.22 -23.70 3.94
N MET A 122 -0.28 -23.71 4.87
CA MET A 122 1.12 -24.05 4.60
C MET A 122 1.28 -25.55 4.28
N ALA A 123 0.55 -26.41 4.98
CA ALA A 123 0.55 -27.86 4.72
C ALA A 123 -0.06 -28.21 3.36
N GLU A 124 -1.07 -27.47 2.90
CA GLU A 124 -1.68 -27.66 1.57
C GLU A 124 -0.79 -27.15 0.43
N ARG A 125 0.00 -26.10 0.66
CA ARG A 125 0.95 -25.58 -0.33
C ARG A 125 2.22 -26.41 -0.49
N GLY A 126 2.52 -27.28 0.46
CA GLY A 126 3.65 -28.21 0.42
C GLY A 126 3.36 -29.56 -0.27
N LYS A 127 2.18 -29.71 -0.84
CA LYS A 127 1.79 -30.87 -1.65
C LYS A 127 1.78 -30.49 -3.11
#